data_26b3b6cc04a29dc0c9c19fab64cf986d
#
_entry.id   26b3b6cc04a29dc0c9c19fab64cf986d
#
_cell.length_a   1.000
_cell.length_b   1.000
_cell.length_c   1.000
_cell.angle_alpha   90.00
_cell.angle_beta   90.00
_cell.angle_gamma   90.00
#
_symmetry.space_group_name_H-M   'P 1'
#
loop_
_entity.id
_entity.type
_entity.pdbx_description
1 polymer ?
#
loop_
_entity_poly.entity_id
_entity_poly.type
_entity_poly.pdbx_seq_one_letter_code
_entity_poly.pdbx_strand_id
1 'polypeptide(L)'
;LALLWAFIILTISYDPKTKSYSNELGSRMIKQQEFWFTVAITVLIIIPWITVRRVPVKVSAASGHASIIKFEGGVKAGILGRISPSPLSEWHAFGIISDGKTEHMMLAGAVGDFTKSLVSNPPSHLWVRQVHFAGLPYLVNLYDRVLLVATGSGICVFLSFLLQPCRASVCVLWVAKGIEQNFGKEIQEMMSGHPKDKVIVHDTAVLGRPNVSEMSVDAAKNWRAEVVIVTSNPEGSRDVVNSCKAAGIAAFGPIWDS
;
A
#
# COMPACT_ATOMS: atom_id res chain seq x y z
N LEU A 1 12.40 16.49 15.32
CA LEU A 1 13.59 15.82 15.83
C LEU A 1 14.62 16.84 16.34
N ALA A 2 15.01 17.86 15.54
CA ALA A 2 15.95 18.90 15.94
C ALA A 2 15.53 19.63 17.22
N LEU A 3 14.27 20.02 17.34
CA LEU A 3 13.73 20.65 18.56
C LEU A 3 13.78 19.73 19.79
N LEU A 4 13.52 18.43 19.60
CA LEU A 4 13.65 17.44 20.69
C LEU A 4 15.08 17.34 21.18
N TRP A 5 16.05 17.26 20.28
CA TRP A 5 17.47 17.25 20.63
C TRP A 5 17.88 18.54 21.33
N ALA A 6 17.49 19.70 20.82
CA ALA A 6 17.77 20.99 21.46
C ALA A 6 17.19 21.06 22.88
N PHE A 7 15.94 20.61 23.05
CA PHE A 7 15.28 20.59 24.36
C PHE A 7 16.02 19.66 25.34
N ILE A 8 16.39 18.45 24.94
CA ILE A 8 17.12 17.50 25.79
C ILE A 8 18.49 18.03 26.15
N ILE A 9 19.24 18.59 25.20
CA ILE A 9 20.54 19.18 25.45
C ILE A 9 20.43 20.32 26.46
N LEU A 10 19.50 21.22 26.28
CA LEU A 10 19.30 22.36 27.18
C LEU A 10 18.89 21.92 28.59
N THR A 11 17.95 20.97 28.70
CA THR A 11 17.47 20.51 30.02
C THR A 11 18.52 19.73 30.78
N ILE A 12 19.31 18.87 30.12
CA ILE A 12 20.35 18.07 30.78
C ILE A 12 21.58 18.94 31.13
N SER A 13 21.89 19.95 30.32
CA SER A 13 23.03 20.83 30.59
C SER A 13 22.78 21.85 31.71
N TYR A 14 21.51 22.19 31.96
CA TYR A 14 21.16 23.19 32.99
C TYR A 14 21.26 22.59 34.40
N ASP A 15 22.00 23.30 35.29
CA ASP A 15 22.06 22.98 36.72
C ASP A 15 21.25 23.97 37.51
N PRO A 16 20.11 23.53 38.13
CA PRO A 16 19.25 24.41 38.90
C PRO A 16 19.90 24.98 40.14
N LYS A 17 20.93 24.31 40.72
CA LYS A 17 21.58 24.76 41.96
C LYS A 17 22.54 25.89 41.67
N THR A 18 23.31 25.81 40.61
CA THR A 18 24.27 26.85 40.22
C THR A 18 23.69 27.86 39.25
N LYS A 19 22.44 27.65 38.76
CA LYS A 19 21.79 28.43 37.71
C LYS A 19 22.66 28.67 36.48
N SER A 20 23.49 27.68 36.12
CA SER A 20 24.41 27.75 35.02
C SER A 20 24.40 26.47 34.18
N TYR A 21 24.93 26.55 32.96
CA TYR A 21 25.07 25.39 32.08
C TYR A 21 26.40 24.67 32.38
N SER A 22 26.30 23.33 32.49
CA SER A 22 27.49 22.51 32.81
C SER A 22 28.31 22.24 31.56
N ASN A 23 29.64 22.26 31.70
CA ASN A 23 30.58 21.86 30.68
C ASN A 23 30.72 20.31 30.55
N GLU A 24 30.15 19.55 31.51
CA GLU A 24 30.23 18.08 31.53
C GLU A 24 29.00 17.43 30.88
N LEU A 25 28.51 18.00 29.78
CA LEU A 25 27.28 17.57 29.09
C LEU A 25 27.30 16.08 28.75
N GLY A 26 28.43 15.57 28.21
CA GLY A 26 28.52 14.18 27.75
C GLY A 26 28.32 13.16 28.87
N SER A 27 28.97 13.36 30.03
CA SER A 27 28.84 12.44 31.15
C SER A 27 27.46 12.47 31.80
N ARG A 28 26.75 13.61 31.75
CA ARG A 28 25.37 13.76 32.21
C ARG A 28 24.38 13.11 31.25
N MET A 29 24.55 13.31 29.94
CA MET A 29 23.67 12.75 28.91
C MET A 29 23.60 11.24 28.94
N ILE A 30 24.76 10.56 29.00
CA ILE A 30 24.83 9.10 28.99
C ILE A 30 24.09 8.45 30.16
N LYS A 31 23.95 9.16 31.29
CA LYS A 31 23.25 8.69 32.47
C LYS A 31 21.74 8.90 32.42
N GLN A 32 21.23 9.67 31.47
CA GLN A 32 19.82 9.99 31.36
C GLN A 32 19.10 9.03 30.40
N GLN A 33 17.99 8.49 30.84
CA GLN A 33 17.17 7.58 30.05
C GLN A 33 16.60 8.25 28.79
N GLU A 34 16.21 9.51 28.91
CA GLU A 34 15.66 10.35 27.84
C GLU A 34 16.64 10.50 26.67
N PHE A 35 17.92 10.59 26.95
CA PHE A 35 18.97 10.61 25.92
C PHE A 35 18.92 9.34 25.07
N TRP A 36 18.90 8.16 25.70
CA TRP A 36 18.90 6.88 24.98
C TRP A 36 17.62 6.65 24.18
N PHE A 37 16.45 7.05 24.71
CA PHE A 37 15.22 7.03 23.95
C PHE A 37 15.28 7.96 22.74
N THR A 38 15.83 9.15 22.88
CA THR A 38 15.98 10.09 21.76
C THR A 38 16.94 9.56 20.71
N VAL A 39 18.04 8.92 21.11
CA VAL A 39 18.96 8.21 20.19
C VAL A 39 18.20 7.12 19.45
N ALA A 40 17.46 6.26 20.16
CA ALA A 40 16.68 5.18 19.54
C ALA A 40 15.64 5.72 18.53
N ILE A 41 14.90 6.75 18.89
CA ILE A 41 13.94 7.41 18.00
C ILE A 41 14.65 7.97 16.77
N THR A 42 15.80 8.62 16.96
CA THR A 42 16.61 9.18 15.86
C THR A 42 17.05 8.08 14.88
N VAL A 43 17.57 6.98 15.40
CA VAL A 43 17.98 5.82 14.59
C VAL A 43 16.79 5.25 13.81
N LEU A 44 15.64 5.04 14.48
CA LEU A 44 14.43 4.52 13.84
C LEU A 44 13.88 5.44 12.74
N ILE A 45 14.05 6.76 12.87
CA ILE A 45 13.66 7.73 11.84
C ILE A 45 14.64 7.68 10.65
N ILE A 46 15.94 7.50 10.92
CA ILE A 46 16.99 7.52 9.88
C ILE A 46 17.01 6.21 9.07
N ILE A 47 16.77 5.05 9.69
CA ILE A 47 16.83 3.73 9.03
C ILE A 47 16.07 3.70 7.68
N PRO A 48 14.81 4.14 7.56
CA PRO A 48 14.11 4.14 6.28
C PRO A 48 14.79 4.98 5.19
N TRP A 49 15.50 6.03 5.56
CA TRP A 49 16.22 6.91 4.62
C TRP A 49 17.50 6.29 4.08
N ILE A 50 18.15 5.42 4.86
CA ILE A 50 19.34 4.68 4.42
C ILE A 50 18.98 3.73 3.26
N THR A 51 17.73 3.30 3.19
CA THR A 51 17.21 2.37 2.16
C THR A 51 16.71 3.06 0.90
N VAL A 52 16.72 4.40 0.86
CA VAL A 52 16.28 5.16 -0.30
C VAL A 52 17.29 4.99 -1.44
N ARG A 53 16.78 4.61 -2.61
CA ARG A 53 17.59 4.41 -3.83
C ARG A 53 16.86 5.01 -5.03
N ARG A 54 17.64 5.52 -5.96
CA ARG A 54 17.17 5.88 -7.29
C ARG A 54 17.27 4.66 -8.19
N VAL A 55 16.15 4.23 -8.74
CA VAL A 55 16.09 3.03 -9.59
C VAL A 55 15.54 3.37 -10.97
N PRO A 56 16.02 2.68 -12.02
CA PRO A 56 15.43 2.78 -13.34
C PRO A 56 14.02 2.19 -13.34
N VAL A 57 13.11 2.82 -14.08
CA VAL A 57 11.74 2.35 -14.23
C VAL A 57 11.30 2.45 -15.69
N LYS A 58 10.37 1.58 -16.07
CA LYS A 58 9.64 1.68 -17.32
C LYS A 58 8.20 2.09 -16.99
N VAL A 59 7.84 3.31 -17.35
CA VAL A 59 6.49 3.83 -17.13
C VAL A 59 5.75 3.84 -18.45
N SER A 60 4.58 3.22 -18.50
CA SER A 60 3.67 3.25 -19.62
C SER A 60 2.29 3.74 -19.19
N ALA A 61 1.70 4.65 -19.94
CA ALA A 61 0.32 5.04 -19.74
C ALA A 61 -0.60 3.92 -20.25
N ALA A 62 -1.30 3.24 -19.34
CA ALA A 62 -2.33 2.28 -19.72
C ALA A 62 -3.54 3.00 -20.34
N SER A 63 -3.80 4.23 -19.88
CA SER A 63 -4.82 5.14 -20.40
C SER A 63 -4.51 6.57 -19.94
N GLY A 64 -5.38 7.54 -20.26
CA GLY A 64 -5.32 8.88 -19.67
C GLY A 64 -5.58 8.91 -18.15
N HIS A 65 -5.99 7.78 -17.55
CA HIS A 65 -6.42 7.69 -16.16
C HIS A 65 -5.55 6.76 -15.30
N ALA A 66 -4.60 6.02 -15.90
CA ALA A 66 -3.73 5.11 -15.16
C ALA A 66 -2.39 4.91 -15.86
N SER A 67 -1.35 4.72 -15.05
CA SER A 67 0.01 4.35 -15.48
C SER A 67 0.43 3.03 -14.85
N ILE A 68 1.17 2.23 -15.60
CA ILE A 68 1.87 1.05 -15.12
C ILE A 68 3.34 1.38 -15.00
N ILE A 69 3.91 1.17 -13.81
CA ILE A 69 5.30 1.44 -13.49
C ILE A 69 5.96 0.08 -13.26
N LYS A 70 6.91 -0.30 -14.10
CA LYS A 70 7.62 -1.59 -14.02
C LYS A 70 9.01 -1.41 -13.41
N PHE A 71 9.38 -2.33 -12.55
CA PHE A 71 10.64 -2.42 -11.83
C PHE A 71 11.26 -3.80 -12.02
N GLU A 72 12.56 -3.89 -11.92
CA GLU A 72 13.28 -5.17 -11.86
C GLU A 72 13.20 -5.80 -10.46
N GLY A 73 13.22 -7.13 -10.42
CA GLY A 73 13.18 -7.93 -9.21
C GLY A 73 11.76 -8.29 -8.76
N GLY A 74 11.59 -9.52 -8.31
CA GLY A 74 10.32 -10.04 -7.81
C GLY A 74 10.05 -9.64 -6.36
N VAL A 75 8.77 -9.47 -5.99
CA VAL A 75 8.32 -9.12 -4.64
C VAL A 75 7.22 -10.08 -4.21
N LYS A 76 7.19 -10.44 -2.93
CA LYS A 76 6.15 -11.32 -2.37
C LYS A 76 4.77 -10.65 -2.41
N ALA A 77 3.72 -11.47 -2.57
CA ALA A 77 2.34 -11.00 -2.55
C ALA A 77 1.96 -10.33 -1.21
N GLY A 78 1.10 -9.31 -1.29
CA GLY A 78 0.59 -8.58 -0.12
C GLY A 78 1.52 -7.48 0.40
N ILE A 79 2.59 -7.19 -0.32
CA ILE A 79 3.56 -6.15 0.02
C ILE A 79 3.23 -4.84 -0.71
N LEU A 80 3.47 -3.74 -0.03
CA LEU A 80 3.34 -2.38 -0.57
C LEU A 80 4.71 -1.74 -0.71
N GLY A 81 4.87 -0.93 -1.74
CA GLY A 81 6.08 -0.15 -2.00
C GLY A 81 5.81 1.35 -1.88
N ARG A 82 6.85 2.11 -1.64
CA ARG A 82 6.80 3.57 -1.63
C ARG A 82 7.72 4.14 -2.70
N ILE A 83 7.18 5.04 -3.50
CA ILE A 83 7.91 5.74 -4.57
C ILE A 83 7.77 7.24 -4.41
N SER A 84 8.74 7.97 -4.96
CA SER A 84 8.78 9.43 -4.96
C SER A 84 9.50 9.95 -6.21
N PRO A 85 9.15 11.14 -6.72
CA PRO A 85 9.90 11.80 -7.80
C PRO A 85 11.28 12.28 -7.32
N SER A 86 11.46 12.55 -6.02
CA SER A 86 12.71 13.02 -5.41
C SER A 86 12.82 12.50 -3.99
N PRO A 87 14.04 12.35 -3.43
CA PRO A 87 14.21 11.81 -2.08
C PRO A 87 13.58 12.69 -0.99
N LEU A 88 13.44 14.00 -1.24
CA LEU A 88 12.91 14.97 -0.30
C LEU A 88 11.46 15.41 -0.60
N SER A 89 10.86 14.87 -1.67
CA SER A 89 9.44 15.10 -2.00
C SER A 89 8.52 14.15 -1.23
N GLU A 90 7.23 14.27 -1.52
CA GLU A 90 6.21 13.36 -1.01
C GLU A 90 6.46 11.91 -1.46
N TRP A 91 6.15 10.99 -0.56
CA TRP A 91 6.25 9.55 -0.79
C TRP A 91 4.87 8.93 -0.92
N HIS A 92 4.65 8.29 -2.05
CA HIS A 92 3.36 7.64 -2.36
C HIS A 92 3.47 6.13 -2.19
N ALA A 93 2.48 5.54 -1.52
CA ALA A 93 2.38 4.11 -1.31
C ALA A 93 1.51 3.46 -2.38
N PHE A 94 2.00 2.39 -3.01
CA PHE A 94 1.27 1.62 -4.01
C PHE A 94 1.31 0.14 -3.70
N GLY A 95 0.26 -0.56 -4.12
CA GLY A 95 0.27 -2.02 -4.17
C GLY A 95 1.27 -2.50 -5.21
N ILE A 96 1.98 -3.56 -4.87
CA ILE A 96 2.94 -4.20 -5.77
C ILE A 96 2.27 -5.42 -6.42
N ILE A 97 2.30 -5.45 -7.75
CA ILE A 97 1.89 -6.58 -8.57
C ILE A 97 3.15 -7.31 -9.02
N SER A 98 3.30 -8.57 -8.68
CA SER A 98 4.49 -9.36 -9.02
C SER A 98 4.16 -10.85 -9.15
N ASP A 99 4.91 -11.54 -10.01
CA ASP A 99 4.96 -12.99 -10.05
C ASP A 99 5.90 -13.61 -8.99
N GLY A 100 6.60 -12.75 -8.25
CA GLY A 100 7.56 -13.13 -7.21
C GLY A 100 8.95 -13.51 -7.73
N LYS A 101 9.24 -13.38 -9.03
CA LYS A 101 10.48 -13.88 -9.66
C LYS A 101 11.37 -12.78 -10.25
N THR A 102 10.94 -12.18 -11.35
CA THR A 102 11.84 -11.38 -12.20
C THR A 102 11.53 -9.91 -12.22
N GLU A 103 10.26 -9.56 -12.10
CA GLU A 103 9.82 -8.16 -12.13
C GLU A 103 8.64 -7.91 -11.20
N HIS A 104 8.43 -6.67 -10.92
CA HIS A 104 7.21 -6.21 -10.26
C HIS A 104 6.74 -4.90 -10.87
N MET A 105 5.47 -4.62 -10.72
CA MET A 105 4.87 -3.40 -11.23
C MET A 105 3.92 -2.78 -10.21
N MET A 106 3.64 -1.50 -10.41
CA MET A 106 2.64 -0.74 -9.67
C MET A 106 1.66 -0.14 -10.66
N LEU A 107 0.37 -0.18 -10.33
CA LEU A 107 -0.68 0.50 -11.08
C LEU A 107 -1.03 1.79 -10.33
N ALA A 108 -0.79 2.92 -10.96
CA ALA A 108 -1.06 4.25 -10.41
C ALA A 108 -2.24 4.90 -11.14
N GLY A 109 -3.35 5.12 -10.45
CA GLY A 109 -4.46 5.93 -10.96
C GLY A 109 -4.07 7.42 -10.99
N ALA A 110 -4.40 8.13 -12.07
CA ALA A 110 -4.06 9.55 -12.26
C ALA A 110 -5.01 10.47 -11.47
N VAL A 111 -4.91 10.44 -10.15
CA VAL A 111 -5.78 11.21 -9.23
C VAL A 111 -5.10 12.51 -8.77
N GLY A 112 -3.87 12.42 -8.24
CA GLY A 112 -3.08 13.56 -7.76
C GLY A 112 -2.07 14.06 -8.79
N ASP A 113 -1.36 15.15 -8.48
CA ASP A 113 -0.41 15.79 -9.40
C ASP A 113 0.74 14.86 -9.79
N PHE A 114 1.32 14.16 -8.81
CA PHE A 114 2.37 13.17 -9.07
C PHE A 114 1.89 12.06 -10.00
N THR A 115 0.73 11.45 -9.74
CA THR A 115 0.22 10.35 -10.56
C THR A 115 -0.25 10.80 -11.95
N LYS A 116 -0.73 12.03 -12.09
CA LYS A 116 -1.01 12.64 -13.40
C LYS A 116 0.27 12.86 -14.20
N SER A 117 1.35 13.28 -13.55
CA SER A 117 2.65 13.47 -14.20
C SER A 117 3.23 12.16 -14.74
N LEU A 118 2.94 11.02 -14.13
CA LEU A 118 3.35 9.70 -14.64
C LEU A 118 2.72 9.37 -16.00
N VAL A 119 1.52 9.92 -16.27
CA VAL A 119 0.84 9.76 -17.57
C VAL A 119 1.39 10.75 -18.59
N SER A 120 1.50 12.04 -18.23
CA SER A 120 1.84 13.13 -19.15
C SER A 120 3.34 13.26 -19.43
N ASN A 121 4.18 12.93 -18.46
CA ASN A 121 5.65 13.02 -18.55
C ASN A 121 6.31 11.86 -17.81
N PRO A 122 6.28 10.65 -18.39
CA PRO A 122 6.76 9.44 -17.73
C PRO A 122 8.26 9.52 -17.43
N PRO A 123 8.68 9.37 -16.15
CA PRO A 123 10.08 9.41 -15.78
C PRO A 123 10.80 8.09 -16.12
N SER A 124 12.11 8.17 -16.40
CA SER A 124 12.97 6.99 -16.57
C SER A 124 13.51 6.44 -15.26
N HIS A 125 13.42 7.19 -14.18
CA HIS A 125 13.88 6.81 -12.84
C HIS A 125 12.93 7.34 -11.78
N LEU A 126 12.80 6.57 -10.70
CA LEU A 126 12.08 6.99 -9.49
C LEU A 126 12.92 6.68 -8.25
N TRP A 127 12.62 7.39 -7.17
CA TRP A 127 13.16 7.08 -5.87
C TRP A 127 12.25 6.07 -5.18
N VAL A 128 12.84 5.01 -4.63
CA VAL A 128 12.14 3.94 -3.91
C VAL A 128 12.75 3.74 -2.54
N ARG A 129 11.93 3.29 -1.59
CA ARG A 129 12.42 2.70 -0.35
C ARG A 129 12.53 1.20 -0.57
N GLN A 130 13.74 0.64 -0.42
CA GLN A 130 13.97 -0.80 -0.59
C GLN A 130 13.31 -1.64 0.51
N VAL A 131 13.07 -1.05 1.67
CA VAL A 131 12.29 -1.71 2.72
C VAL A 131 10.81 -1.56 2.36
N HIS A 132 10.25 -2.65 1.89
CA HIS A 132 8.82 -2.79 1.66
C HIS A 132 8.10 -3.06 2.99
N PHE A 133 6.82 -2.81 3.03
CA PHE A 133 6.02 -3.06 4.23
C PHE A 133 4.78 -3.89 3.92
N ALA A 134 4.41 -4.72 4.89
CA ALA A 134 3.18 -5.47 4.84
C ALA A 134 2.01 -4.50 5.04
N GLY A 135 1.09 -4.48 4.09
CA GLY A 135 -0.13 -3.70 4.17
C GLY A 135 -1.36 -4.58 4.48
N LEU A 136 -2.54 -3.98 4.39
CA LEU A 136 -3.82 -4.68 4.54
C LEU A 136 -3.89 -6.00 3.73
N PRO A 137 -3.41 -6.07 2.47
CA PRO A 137 -3.46 -7.31 1.69
C PRO A 137 -2.67 -8.46 2.31
N TYR A 138 -1.67 -8.18 3.14
CA TYR A 138 -0.87 -9.22 3.79
C TYR A 138 -1.68 -10.09 4.77
N LEU A 139 -2.85 -9.59 5.23
CA LEU A 139 -3.79 -10.35 6.07
C LEU A 139 -4.28 -11.64 5.40
N VAL A 140 -4.24 -11.74 4.07
CA VAL A 140 -4.56 -12.97 3.33
C VAL A 140 -3.82 -14.19 3.89
N ASN A 141 -2.57 -14.00 4.34
CA ASN A 141 -1.74 -15.08 4.86
C ASN A 141 -2.19 -15.64 6.22
N LEU A 142 -3.16 -15.01 6.88
CA LEU A 142 -3.70 -15.42 8.18
C LEU A 142 -4.94 -16.30 8.07
N TYR A 143 -5.48 -16.50 6.86
CA TYR A 143 -6.74 -17.20 6.61
C TYR A 143 -6.56 -18.28 5.56
N ASP A 144 -7.48 -19.26 5.52
CA ASP A 144 -7.46 -20.33 4.52
C ASP A 144 -8.33 -20.02 3.31
N ARG A 145 -9.44 -19.26 3.47
CA ARG A 145 -10.34 -18.86 2.39
C ARG A 145 -10.68 -17.38 2.47
N VAL A 146 -10.28 -16.62 1.47
CA VAL A 146 -10.38 -15.16 1.47
C VAL A 146 -11.11 -14.66 0.23
N LEU A 147 -12.06 -13.74 0.43
CA LEU A 147 -12.60 -12.92 -0.66
C LEU A 147 -11.87 -11.56 -0.67
N LEU A 148 -11.28 -11.23 -1.81
CA LEU A 148 -10.62 -9.97 -2.08
C LEU A 148 -11.55 -9.09 -2.92
N VAL A 149 -12.00 -7.97 -2.36
CA VAL A 149 -12.91 -7.04 -3.04
C VAL A 149 -12.15 -5.77 -3.42
N ALA A 150 -12.18 -5.42 -4.70
CA ALA A 150 -11.53 -4.23 -5.21
C ALA A 150 -12.45 -3.37 -6.06
N THR A 151 -12.33 -2.05 -5.94
CA THR A 151 -12.93 -1.11 -6.89
C THR A 151 -11.85 -0.31 -7.62
N GLY A 152 -12.04 -0.10 -8.92
CA GLY A 152 -11.10 0.67 -9.74
C GLY A 152 -9.66 0.17 -9.65
N SER A 153 -8.70 1.07 -9.45
CA SER A 153 -7.27 0.76 -9.33
C SER A 153 -6.90 0.02 -8.04
N GLY A 154 -7.81 -0.09 -7.07
CA GLY A 154 -7.58 -0.86 -5.85
C GLY A 154 -7.26 -2.35 -6.08
N ILE A 155 -7.54 -2.86 -7.28
CA ILE A 155 -7.19 -4.24 -7.67
C ILE A 155 -5.68 -4.52 -7.60
N CYS A 156 -4.83 -3.51 -7.77
CA CYS A 156 -3.38 -3.66 -7.82
C CYS A 156 -2.79 -4.35 -6.57
N VAL A 157 -3.38 -4.15 -5.40
CA VAL A 157 -2.89 -4.74 -4.15
C VAL A 157 -3.17 -6.25 -4.05
N PHE A 158 -4.05 -6.78 -4.90
CA PHE A 158 -4.50 -8.17 -4.83
C PHE A 158 -3.98 -9.05 -5.97
N LEU A 159 -3.58 -8.47 -7.10
CA LEU A 159 -3.18 -9.25 -8.29
C LEU A 159 -2.03 -10.21 -8.02
N SER A 160 -1.08 -9.86 -7.15
CA SER A 160 0.01 -10.76 -6.79
C SER A 160 -0.46 -12.10 -6.21
N PHE A 161 -1.63 -12.15 -5.56
CA PHE A 161 -2.19 -13.40 -5.02
C PHE A 161 -2.76 -14.32 -6.10
N LEU A 162 -3.02 -13.80 -7.28
CA LEU A 162 -3.39 -14.60 -8.45
C LEU A 162 -2.15 -15.08 -9.21
N LEU A 163 -1.06 -14.31 -9.21
CA LEU A 163 0.16 -14.58 -9.98
C LEU A 163 1.17 -15.45 -9.23
N GLN A 164 1.06 -15.55 -7.91
CA GLN A 164 1.99 -16.30 -7.05
C GLN A 164 1.27 -17.44 -6.33
N PRO A 165 1.98 -18.53 -6.02
CA PRO A 165 1.45 -19.53 -5.09
C PRO A 165 1.08 -18.89 -3.76
N CYS A 166 -0.15 -19.09 -3.31
CA CYS A 166 -0.67 -18.60 -2.04
C CYS A 166 -1.17 -19.78 -1.20
N ARG A 167 -0.94 -19.76 0.13
CA ARG A 167 -1.48 -20.75 1.04
C ARG A 167 -3.00 -20.67 1.08
N ALA A 168 -3.53 -19.44 1.13
CA ALA A 168 -4.95 -19.20 1.13
C ALA A 168 -5.59 -19.49 -0.23
N SER A 169 -6.78 -20.05 -0.23
CA SER A 169 -7.65 -20.07 -1.40
C SER A 169 -8.30 -18.70 -1.54
N VAL A 170 -7.97 -18.00 -2.62
CA VAL A 170 -8.47 -16.64 -2.87
C VAL A 170 -9.54 -16.61 -3.95
N CYS A 171 -10.56 -15.80 -3.72
CA CYS A 171 -11.52 -15.35 -4.73
C CYS A 171 -11.40 -13.83 -4.84
N VAL A 172 -11.45 -13.30 -6.05
CA VAL A 172 -11.33 -11.86 -6.32
C VAL A 172 -12.64 -11.36 -6.91
N LEU A 173 -13.21 -10.32 -6.31
CA LEU A 173 -14.32 -9.55 -6.88
C LEU A 173 -13.79 -8.16 -7.27
N TRP A 174 -13.78 -7.86 -8.56
CA TRP A 174 -13.32 -6.58 -9.08
C TRP A 174 -14.44 -5.83 -9.80
N VAL A 175 -14.74 -4.65 -9.31
CA VAL A 175 -15.72 -3.73 -9.88
C VAL A 175 -15.02 -2.49 -10.41
N ALA A 176 -15.07 -2.25 -11.72
CA ALA A 176 -14.43 -1.09 -12.33
C ALA A 176 -15.16 -0.65 -13.60
N LYS A 177 -14.90 0.57 -14.07
CA LYS A 177 -15.48 1.13 -15.28
C LYS A 177 -14.51 1.00 -16.44
N GLY A 178 -14.97 0.39 -17.56
CA GLY A 178 -14.19 0.33 -18.79
C GLY A 178 -12.83 -0.34 -18.57
N ILE A 179 -12.82 -1.58 -18.12
CA ILE A 179 -11.65 -2.27 -17.57
C ILE A 179 -10.48 -2.24 -18.54
N GLU A 180 -10.67 -2.68 -19.78
CA GLU A 180 -9.61 -2.71 -20.78
C GLU A 180 -9.14 -1.29 -21.15
N GLN A 181 -10.09 -0.35 -21.28
CA GLN A 181 -9.80 1.02 -21.69
C GLN A 181 -9.03 1.81 -20.62
N ASN A 182 -9.35 1.58 -19.33
CA ASN A 182 -8.78 2.36 -18.23
C ASN A 182 -7.55 1.72 -17.58
N PHE A 183 -7.43 0.39 -17.60
CA PHE A 183 -6.34 -0.34 -16.91
C PHE A 183 -5.42 -1.09 -17.87
N GLY A 184 -5.79 -1.19 -19.14
CA GLY A 184 -5.00 -1.85 -20.18
C GLY A 184 -5.20 -3.36 -20.23
N LYS A 185 -4.81 -3.94 -21.37
CA LYS A 185 -4.93 -5.37 -21.62
C LYS A 185 -4.12 -6.23 -20.65
N GLU A 186 -2.94 -5.75 -20.25
CA GLU A 186 -2.05 -6.49 -19.35
C GLU A 186 -2.73 -6.83 -18.00
N ILE A 187 -3.43 -5.87 -17.40
CA ILE A 187 -4.19 -6.09 -16.15
C ILE A 187 -5.38 -7.02 -16.40
N GLN A 188 -6.09 -6.86 -17.52
CA GLN A 188 -7.20 -7.73 -17.89
C GLN A 188 -6.75 -9.18 -18.10
N GLU A 189 -5.61 -9.39 -18.76
CA GLU A 189 -5.06 -10.72 -19.02
C GLU A 189 -4.66 -11.45 -17.73
N MET A 190 -4.13 -10.72 -16.73
CA MET A 190 -3.84 -11.30 -15.42
C MET A 190 -5.08 -11.86 -14.73
N MET A 191 -6.26 -11.31 -15.02
CA MET A 191 -7.53 -11.76 -14.46
C MET A 191 -8.17 -12.89 -15.30
N SER A 192 -8.02 -12.85 -16.62
CA SER A 192 -8.70 -13.76 -17.56
C SER A 192 -8.20 -15.19 -17.52
N GLY A 193 -6.97 -15.44 -17.03
CA GLY A 193 -6.39 -16.77 -16.89
C GLY A 193 -6.96 -17.63 -15.76
N HIS A 194 -7.92 -17.11 -14.99
CA HIS A 194 -8.45 -17.78 -13.80
C HIS A 194 -9.90 -18.24 -14.00
N PRO A 195 -10.33 -19.33 -13.31
CA PRO A 195 -11.73 -19.78 -13.32
C PRO A 195 -12.68 -18.71 -12.84
N LYS A 196 -13.89 -18.65 -13.43
CA LYS A 196 -14.92 -17.63 -13.11
C LYS A 196 -15.42 -17.69 -11.66
N ASP A 197 -15.28 -18.81 -11.00
CA ASP A 197 -15.59 -18.98 -9.57
C ASP A 197 -14.51 -18.39 -8.66
N LYS A 198 -13.32 -18.14 -9.19
CA LYS A 198 -12.20 -17.50 -8.47
C LYS A 198 -12.02 -16.03 -8.79
N VAL A 199 -12.52 -15.58 -9.94
CA VAL A 199 -12.38 -14.20 -10.39
C VAL A 199 -13.70 -13.70 -10.94
N ILE A 200 -14.35 -12.82 -10.18
CA ILE A 200 -15.61 -12.18 -10.51
C ILE A 200 -15.29 -10.76 -10.97
N VAL A 201 -15.52 -10.48 -12.24
CA VAL A 201 -15.27 -9.16 -12.83
C VAL A 201 -16.58 -8.50 -13.20
N HIS A 202 -16.81 -7.27 -12.73
CA HIS A 202 -17.98 -6.47 -13.05
C HIS A 202 -17.55 -5.13 -13.69
N ASP A 203 -17.71 -5.04 -15.01
CA ASP A 203 -17.46 -3.81 -15.74
C ASP A 203 -18.71 -2.90 -15.70
N THR A 204 -18.61 -1.80 -14.97
CA THR A 204 -19.73 -0.87 -14.81
C THR A 204 -20.05 -0.06 -16.06
N ALA A 205 -19.17 -0.05 -17.07
CA ALA A 205 -19.47 0.54 -18.37
C ALA A 205 -20.47 -0.31 -19.18
N VAL A 206 -20.47 -1.62 -18.92
CA VAL A 206 -21.34 -2.59 -19.62
C VAL A 206 -22.56 -2.97 -18.80
N LEU A 207 -22.37 -3.24 -17.51
CA LEU A 207 -23.38 -3.83 -16.62
C LEU A 207 -24.04 -2.80 -15.69
N GLY A 208 -23.63 -1.52 -15.76
CA GLY A 208 -24.10 -0.50 -14.85
C GLY A 208 -23.46 -0.57 -13.46
N ARG A 209 -23.80 0.38 -12.59
CA ARG A 209 -23.24 0.48 -11.25
C ARG A 209 -23.93 -0.48 -10.29
N PRO A 210 -23.24 -1.47 -9.71
CA PRO A 210 -23.83 -2.43 -8.79
C PRO A 210 -23.87 -1.90 -7.36
N ASN A 211 -24.61 -2.58 -6.49
CA ASN A 211 -24.43 -2.52 -5.06
C ASN A 211 -23.24 -3.42 -4.67
N VAL A 212 -22.07 -2.80 -4.53
CA VAL A 212 -20.82 -3.54 -4.24
C VAL A 212 -20.90 -4.27 -2.90
N SER A 213 -21.61 -3.71 -1.92
CA SER A 213 -21.75 -4.31 -0.59
C SER A 213 -22.56 -5.62 -0.65
N GLU A 214 -23.70 -5.63 -1.35
CA GLU A 214 -24.49 -6.85 -1.56
C GLU A 214 -23.71 -7.88 -2.36
N MET A 215 -23.09 -7.48 -3.47
CA MET A 215 -22.23 -8.38 -4.26
C MET A 215 -21.13 -9.02 -3.42
N SER A 216 -20.52 -8.24 -2.51
CA SER A 216 -19.45 -8.75 -1.64
C SER A 216 -19.97 -9.78 -0.65
N VAL A 217 -21.12 -9.54 -0.04
CA VAL A 217 -21.76 -10.50 0.90
C VAL A 217 -22.15 -11.79 0.18
N ASP A 218 -22.76 -11.68 -1.02
CA ASP A 218 -23.18 -12.84 -1.80
C ASP A 218 -21.96 -13.65 -2.31
N ALA A 219 -20.94 -12.98 -2.82
CA ALA A 219 -19.69 -13.63 -3.23
C ALA A 219 -19.00 -14.32 -2.05
N ALA A 220 -18.98 -13.69 -0.86
CA ALA A 220 -18.39 -14.26 0.34
C ALA A 220 -19.13 -15.52 0.81
N LYS A 221 -20.47 -15.50 0.80
CA LYS A 221 -21.29 -16.67 1.15
C LYS A 221 -21.09 -17.81 0.15
N ASN A 222 -21.15 -17.51 -1.15
CA ASN A 222 -20.98 -18.52 -2.22
C ASN A 222 -19.58 -19.14 -2.19
N TRP A 223 -18.55 -18.32 -1.97
CA TRP A 223 -17.17 -18.76 -1.83
C TRP A 223 -16.88 -19.41 -0.46
N ARG A 224 -17.79 -19.28 0.52
CA ARG A 224 -17.56 -19.66 1.93
C ARG A 224 -16.28 -19.00 2.49
N ALA A 225 -16.15 -17.71 2.25
CA ALA A 225 -15.00 -16.95 2.72
C ALA A 225 -15.00 -16.85 4.26
N GLU A 226 -13.85 -17.04 4.87
CA GLU A 226 -13.63 -16.77 6.30
C GLU A 226 -13.52 -15.27 6.56
N VAL A 227 -13.02 -14.54 5.57
CA VAL A 227 -12.78 -13.11 5.66
C VAL A 227 -12.93 -12.44 4.32
N VAL A 228 -13.40 -11.19 4.36
CA VAL A 228 -13.42 -10.27 3.23
C VAL A 228 -12.37 -9.18 3.45
N ILE A 229 -11.50 -8.97 2.47
CA ILE A 229 -10.54 -7.87 2.48
C ILE A 229 -10.89 -6.94 1.32
N VAL A 230 -11.26 -5.70 1.62
CA VAL A 230 -11.71 -4.74 0.61
C VAL A 230 -10.71 -3.61 0.40
N THR A 231 -10.54 -3.18 -0.85
CA THR A 231 -9.82 -1.96 -1.23
C THR A 231 -10.70 -1.14 -2.17
N SER A 232 -11.23 -0.04 -1.65
CA SER A 232 -12.10 0.89 -2.36
C SER A 232 -11.83 2.30 -1.84
N ASN A 233 -12.60 3.30 -2.28
CA ASN A 233 -12.60 4.60 -1.65
C ASN A 233 -13.09 4.51 -0.19
N PRO A 234 -12.93 5.56 0.63
CA PRO A 234 -13.27 5.52 2.06
C PRO A 234 -14.69 5.04 2.35
N GLU A 235 -15.68 5.58 1.61
CA GLU A 235 -17.10 5.24 1.76
C GLU A 235 -17.37 3.79 1.34
N GLY A 236 -16.96 3.40 0.13
CA GLY A 236 -17.15 2.04 -0.36
C GLY A 236 -16.48 0.96 0.49
N SER A 237 -15.27 1.24 1.02
CA SER A 237 -14.59 0.32 1.93
C SER A 237 -15.38 0.14 3.23
N ARG A 238 -15.88 1.24 3.81
CA ARG A 238 -16.69 1.21 5.03
C ARG A 238 -18.01 0.45 4.82
N ASP A 239 -18.70 0.70 3.70
CA ASP A 239 -19.98 0.09 3.41
C ASP A 239 -19.88 -1.42 3.21
N VAL A 240 -18.85 -1.89 2.47
CA VAL A 240 -18.58 -3.33 2.31
C VAL A 240 -18.26 -3.97 3.67
N VAL A 241 -17.38 -3.35 4.47
CA VAL A 241 -17.01 -3.86 5.79
C VAL A 241 -18.22 -3.97 6.70
N ASN A 242 -19.08 -2.94 6.75
CA ASN A 242 -20.28 -2.92 7.59
C ASN A 242 -21.29 -3.98 7.15
N SER A 243 -21.54 -4.12 5.84
CA SER A 243 -22.47 -5.10 5.30
C SER A 243 -22.00 -6.54 5.55
N CYS A 244 -20.71 -6.81 5.37
CA CYS A 244 -20.15 -8.14 5.69
C CYS A 244 -20.26 -8.45 7.19
N LYS A 245 -19.93 -7.50 8.07
CA LYS A 245 -20.07 -7.67 9.52
C LYS A 245 -21.51 -7.90 9.94
N ALA A 246 -22.47 -7.16 9.36
CA ALA A 246 -23.90 -7.37 9.60
C ALA A 246 -24.36 -8.76 9.15
N ALA A 247 -23.74 -9.34 8.13
CA ALA A 247 -23.98 -10.70 7.65
C ALA A 247 -23.20 -11.79 8.43
N GLY A 248 -22.49 -11.42 9.50
CA GLY A 248 -21.68 -12.34 10.31
C GLY A 248 -20.34 -12.77 9.67
N ILE A 249 -19.85 -12.03 8.68
CA ILE A 249 -18.60 -12.31 7.96
C ILE A 249 -17.53 -11.32 8.42
N ALA A 250 -16.36 -11.83 8.84
CA ALA A 250 -15.22 -10.98 9.17
C ALA A 250 -14.80 -10.15 7.93
N ALA A 251 -14.56 -8.85 8.12
CA ALA A 251 -14.18 -7.98 7.02
C ALA A 251 -13.23 -6.88 7.47
N PHE A 252 -12.26 -6.58 6.61
CA PHE A 252 -11.25 -5.54 6.81
C PHE A 252 -11.12 -4.66 5.57
N GLY A 253 -10.99 -3.38 5.79
CA GLY A 253 -10.70 -2.37 4.77
C GLY A 253 -9.55 -1.47 5.21
N PRO A 254 -9.00 -0.63 4.31
CA PRO A 254 -7.96 0.30 4.67
C PRO A 254 -8.49 1.34 5.65
N ILE A 255 -7.61 1.77 6.56
CA ILE A 255 -7.86 2.96 7.39
C ILE A 255 -7.48 4.15 6.53
N TRP A 256 -8.44 4.99 6.24
CA TRP A 256 -8.22 6.23 5.53
C TRP A 256 -8.01 7.35 6.55
N ASP A 257 -6.82 7.95 6.50
CA ASP A 257 -6.57 9.19 7.22
C ASP A 257 -7.37 10.30 6.53
N SER A 258 -8.20 10.96 7.31
CA SER A 258 -9.06 12.06 6.87
C SER A 258 -8.27 13.35 6.64
#